data_27c9f6a9da6348ba973e2793071ac897
#
_entry.id   27c9f6a9da6348ba973e2793071ac897
#
_cell.length_a   1.000
_cell.length_b   1.000
_cell.length_c   1.000
_cell.angle_alpha   90.00
_cell.angle_beta   90.00
_cell.angle_gamma   90.00
#
_symmetry.space_group_name_H-M   'P 1'
#
loop_
_entity.id
_entity.type
_entity.pdbx_description
1 polymer ?
#
loop_
_entity_poly.entity_id
_entity_poly.type
_entity_poly.pdbx_seq_one_letter_code
_entity_poly.pdbx_strand_id
1 'polypeptide(L)'
;MKVYSFEKLECWQQARQLAVWTYNATKFFPVEEKFGITSQMRRAAISVASNIAEGTSRKTAKEQSHFSTISYSSTIELLNDLIIANDLKLLSEDDYAQGREKIEKQTLLIAGLRKSQQKFGLRSLLNFLNL
;
A
#
# COMPACT_ATOMS: atom_id res chain seq x y z
N MET A 1 -20.22 16.74 1.37
CA MET A 1 -19.36 15.84 2.15
C MET A 1 -17.92 16.37 2.11
N LYS A 2 -17.25 16.41 3.26
CA LYS A 2 -15.85 16.84 3.33
C LYS A 2 -14.94 15.81 2.68
N VAL A 3 -14.00 16.27 1.86
CA VAL A 3 -12.94 15.42 1.27
C VAL A 3 -11.64 15.67 2.03
N TYR A 4 -11.05 14.61 2.56
CA TYR A 4 -9.80 14.71 3.31
C TYR A 4 -8.59 14.68 2.36
N SER A 5 -7.46 15.21 2.81
CA SER A 5 -6.28 15.38 1.95
C SER A 5 -5.77 14.07 1.34
N PHE A 6 -5.78 12.96 2.10
CA PHE A 6 -5.31 11.68 1.58
C PHE A 6 -6.16 11.16 0.41
N GLU A 7 -7.46 11.51 0.37
CA GLU A 7 -8.36 11.05 -0.70
C GLU A 7 -7.95 11.61 -2.07
N LYS A 8 -7.18 12.69 -2.10
CA LYS A 8 -6.68 13.33 -3.32
C LYS A 8 -5.35 12.74 -3.81
N LEU A 9 -4.67 11.94 -2.98
CA LEU A 9 -3.38 11.35 -3.33
C LEU A 9 -3.56 10.16 -4.28
N GLU A 10 -2.87 10.20 -5.41
CA GLU A 10 -2.85 9.07 -6.34
C GLU A 10 -2.38 7.79 -5.64
N CYS A 11 -1.36 7.89 -4.79
CA CYS A 11 -0.82 6.76 -4.03
C CYS A 11 -1.90 6.08 -3.20
N TRP A 12 -2.78 6.83 -2.53
CA TRP A 12 -3.88 6.28 -1.76
C TRP A 12 -4.98 5.72 -2.66
N GLN A 13 -5.32 6.42 -3.73
CA GLN A 13 -6.36 5.97 -4.67
C GLN A 13 -6.00 4.61 -5.28
N GLN A 14 -4.74 4.43 -5.67
CA GLN A 14 -4.26 3.15 -6.19
C GLN A 14 -4.23 2.07 -5.10
N ALA A 15 -3.85 2.42 -3.87
CA ALA A 15 -3.88 1.49 -2.74
C ALA A 15 -5.30 1.00 -2.44
N ARG A 16 -6.27 1.90 -2.49
CA ARG A 16 -7.69 1.57 -2.33
C ARG A 16 -8.16 0.60 -3.43
N GLN A 17 -7.79 0.87 -4.67
CA GLN A 17 -8.11 -0.02 -5.80
C GLN A 17 -7.44 -1.39 -5.64
N LEU A 18 -6.20 -1.42 -5.18
CA LEU A 18 -5.47 -2.66 -4.91
C LEU A 18 -6.18 -3.50 -3.83
N ALA A 19 -6.69 -2.87 -2.78
CA ALA A 19 -7.44 -3.55 -1.74
C ALA A 19 -8.73 -4.18 -2.30
N VAL A 20 -9.49 -3.42 -3.07
CA VAL A 20 -10.72 -3.94 -3.72
C VAL A 20 -10.39 -5.07 -4.68
N TRP A 21 -9.35 -4.91 -5.49
CA TRP A 21 -8.89 -5.96 -6.40
C TRP A 21 -8.52 -7.24 -5.64
N THR A 22 -7.81 -7.11 -4.51
CA THR A 22 -7.39 -8.25 -3.69
C THR A 22 -8.60 -9.02 -3.15
N TYR A 23 -9.63 -8.31 -2.68
CA TYR A 23 -10.87 -8.95 -2.23
C TYR A 23 -11.54 -9.72 -3.36
N ASN A 24 -11.62 -9.13 -4.55
CA ASN A 24 -12.23 -9.79 -5.71
C ASN A 24 -11.40 -11.00 -6.16
N ALA A 25 -10.08 -10.89 -6.22
CA ALA A 25 -9.20 -11.98 -6.64
C ALA A 25 -9.22 -13.17 -5.68
N THR A 26 -9.46 -12.92 -4.38
CA THR A 26 -9.49 -13.97 -3.35
C THR A 26 -10.90 -14.48 -3.05
N LYS A 27 -11.92 -13.94 -3.72
CA LYS A 27 -13.33 -14.25 -3.43
C LYS A 27 -13.64 -15.74 -3.52
N PHE A 28 -13.04 -16.43 -4.47
CA PHE A 28 -13.30 -17.86 -4.72
C PHE A 28 -12.14 -18.76 -4.25
N PHE A 29 -11.26 -18.25 -3.42
CA PHE A 29 -10.26 -19.09 -2.76
C PHE A 29 -10.97 -20.14 -1.90
N PRO A 30 -10.39 -21.35 -1.71
CA PRO A 30 -10.99 -22.40 -0.91
C PRO A 30 -11.33 -21.91 0.49
N VAL A 31 -12.44 -22.42 1.05
CA VAL A 31 -12.90 -22.02 2.39
C VAL A 31 -11.86 -22.38 3.46
N GLU A 32 -11.03 -23.42 3.24
CA GLU A 32 -9.94 -23.81 4.12
C GLU A 32 -8.91 -22.72 4.29
N GLU A 33 -8.80 -21.79 3.31
CA GLU A 33 -7.84 -20.67 3.34
C GLU A 33 -8.40 -19.39 3.95
N LYS A 34 -9.64 -19.41 4.43
CA LYS A 34 -10.31 -18.23 4.99
C LYS A 34 -9.51 -17.55 6.10
N PHE A 35 -8.89 -18.33 6.97
CA PHE A 35 -8.06 -17.83 8.07
C PHE A 35 -6.55 -17.96 7.79
N GLY A 36 -6.20 -18.38 6.59
CA GLY A 36 -4.83 -18.48 6.11
C GLY A 36 -4.52 -17.38 5.10
N ILE A 37 -4.13 -17.79 3.88
CA ILE A 37 -3.65 -16.85 2.86
C ILE A 37 -4.69 -15.82 2.44
N THR A 38 -5.97 -16.18 2.39
CA THR A 38 -7.04 -15.23 2.07
C THR A 38 -7.04 -14.05 3.04
N SER A 39 -7.06 -14.35 4.33
CA SER A 39 -7.03 -13.35 5.40
C SER A 39 -5.76 -12.50 5.35
N GLN A 40 -4.60 -13.12 5.15
CA GLN A 40 -3.32 -12.42 5.10
C GLN A 40 -3.24 -11.44 3.92
N MET A 41 -3.65 -11.87 2.74
CA MET A 41 -3.66 -11.01 1.56
C MET A 41 -4.58 -9.80 1.76
N ARG A 42 -5.77 -10.02 2.28
CA ARG A 42 -6.74 -8.94 2.52
C ARG A 42 -6.25 -7.95 3.56
N ARG A 43 -5.68 -8.42 4.67
CA ARG A 43 -5.12 -7.53 5.70
C ARG A 43 -3.94 -6.73 5.18
N ALA A 44 -3.03 -7.36 4.45
CA ALA A 44 -1.89 -6.66 3.85
C ALA A 44 -2.37 -5.56 2.89
N ALA A 45 -3.32 -5.86 2.02
CA ALA A 45 -3.85 -4.90 1.06
C ALA A 45 -4.52 -3.70 1.74
N ILE A 46 -5.33 -3.92 2.78
CA ILE A 46 -5.95 -2.84 3.55
C ILE A 46 -4.88 -2.03 4.27
N SER A 47 -3.86 -2.68 4.83
CA SER A 47 -2.76 -2.00 5.53
C SER A 47 -2.00 -1.03 4.63
N VAL A 48 -1.83 -1.34 3.35
CA VAL A 48 -1.22 -0.41 2.39
C VAL A 48 -1.96 0.93 2.40
N ALA A 49 -3.26 0.91 2.18
CA ALA A 49 -4.09 2.12 2.12
C ALA A 49 -4.19 2.82 3.48
N SER A 50 -4.40 2.07 4.55
CA SER A 50 -4.55 2.61 5.90
C SER A 50 -3.32 3.39 6.34
N ASN A 51 -2.12 2.88 6.08
CA ASN A 51 -0.89 3.57 6.47
C ASN A 51 -0.61 4.81 5.64
N ILE A 52 -1.01 4.84 4.36
CA ILE A 52 -0.94 6.07 3.56
C ILE A 52 -1.87 7.13 4.15
N ALA A 53 -3.12 6.76 4.45
CA ALA A 53 -4.09 7.68 5.02
C ALA A 53 -3.63 8.22 6.38
N GLU A 54 -3.18 7.35 7.28
CA GLU A 54 -2.68 7.76 8.59
C GLU A 54 -1.45 8.66 8.49
N GLY A 55 -0.52 8.32 7.59
CA GLY A 55 0.70 9.09 7.39
C GLY A 55 0.43 10.54 7.01
N THR A 56 -0.56 10.78 6.16
CA THR A 56 -0.90 12.15 5.75
C THR A 56 -1.50 12.99 6.88
N SER A 57 -2.01 12.35 7.93
CA SER A 57 -2.56 13.05 9.09
C SER A 57 -1.47 13.46 10.10
N ARG A 58 -0.26 12.97 9.94
CA ARG A 58 0.85 13.27 10.87
C ARG A 58 1.44 14.64 10.60
N LYS A 59 1.98 15.27 11.67
CA LYS A 59 2.45 16.66 11.62
C LYS A 59 3.90 16.78 11.16
N THR A 60 4.73 15.75 11.40
CA THR A 60 6.15 15.80 11.07
C THR A 60 6.48 14.94 9.86
N ALA A 61 7.47 15.35 9.08
CA ALA A 61 7.97 14.58 7.94
C ALA A 61 8.49 13.20 8.36
N LYS A 62 9.12 13.11 9.53
CA LYS A 62 9.62 11.86 10.09
C LYS A 62 8.48 10.86 10.33
N GLU A 63 7.39 11.31 10.95
CA GLU A 63 6.23 10.46 11.18
C GLU A 63 5.55 10.06 9.88
N GLN A 64 5.37 10.99 8.96
CA GLN A 64 4.79 10.73 7.63
C GLN A 64 5.59 9.67 6.90
N SER A 65 6.90 9.82 6.84
CA SER A 65 7.82 8.88 6.20
C SER A 65 7.80 7.50 6.86
N HIS A 66 7.63 7.45 8.17
CA HIS A 66 7.49 6.20 8.92
C HIS A 66 6.27 5.40 8.45
N PHE A 67 5.11 6.06 8.34
CA PHE A 67 3.89 5.40 7.84
C PHE A 67 4.01 4.97 6.38
N SER A 68 4.68 5.76 5.54
CA SER A 68 4.98 5.35 4.17
C SER A 68 5.86 4.10 4.12
N THR A 69 6.82 3.98 5.04
CA THR A 69 7.66 2.78 5.16
C THR A 69 6.83 1.55 5.56
N ILE A 70 5.88 1.69 6.49
CA ILE A 70 4.98 0.60 6.86
C ILE A 70 4.10 0.20 5.68
N SER A 71 3.56 1.17 4.95
CA SER A 71 2.76 0.92 3.75
C SER A 71 3.56 0.16 2.68
N TYR A 72 4.81 0.53 2.48
CA TYR A 72 5.72 -0.18 1.57
C TYR A 72 5.92 -1.63 2.01
N SER A 73 6.19 -1.86 3.30
CA SER A 73 6.36 -3.20 3.86
C SER A 73 5.10 -4.05 3.68
N SER A 74 3.92 -3.47 3.87
CA SER A 74 2.64 -4.16 3.65
C SER A 74 2.45 -4.53 2.18
N THR A 75 2.92 -3.68 1.26
CA THR A 75 2.87 -3.95 -0.18
C THR A 75 3.78 -5.13 -0.55
N ILE A 76 4.96 -5.21 0.05
CA ILE A 76 5.88 -6.34 -0.14
C ILE A 76 5.30 -7.62 0.47
N GLU A 77 4.65 -7.53 1.64
CA GLU A 77 3.94 -8.67 2.23
C GLU A 77 2.86 -9.20 1.28
N LEU A 78 2.07 -8.30 0.69
CA LEU A 78 1.05 -8.69 -0.29
C LEU A 78 1.68 -9.37 -1.52
N LEU A 79 2.81 -8.86 -2.00
CA LEU A 79 3.54 -9.49 -3.12
C LEU A 79 3.99 -10.90 -2.76
N ASN A 80 4.57 -11.08 -1.57
CA ASN A 80 4.95 -12.39 -1.07
C ASN A 80 3.77 -13.36 -1.07
N ASP A 81 2.64 -12.91 -0.53
CA ASP A 81 1.44 -13.75 -0.43
C ASP A 81 0.87 -14.06 -1.82
N LEU A 82 0.90 -13.10 -2.74
CA LEU A 82 0.46 -13.28 -4.12
C LEU A 82 1.28 -14.36 -4.83
N ILE A 83 2.60 -14.34 -4.65
CA ILE A 83 3.50 -15.34 -5.24
C ILE A 83 3.19 -16.73 -4.67
N ILE A 84 3.00 -16.82 -3.36
CA ILE A 84 2.65 -18.09 -2.70
C ILE A 84 1.29 -18.61 -3.19
N ALA A 85 0.29 -17.72 -3.28
CA ALA A 85 -1.04 -18.08 -3.80
C ALA A 85 -0.95 -18.62 -5.23
N ASN A 86 -0.08 -18.03 -6.05
CA ASN A 86 0.16 -18.49 -7.41
C ASN A 86 0.81 -19.89 -7.42
N ASP A 87 1.79 -20.12 -6.56
CA ASP A 87 2.45 -21.42 -6.42
C ASP A 87 1.47 -22.50 -5.95
N LEU A 88 0.51 -22.13 -5.11
CA LEU A 88 -0.59 -23.00 -4.66
C LEU A 88 -1.68 -23.18 -5.72
N LYS A 89 -1.54 -22.53 -6.88
CA LYS A 89 -2.49 -22.59 -8.00
C LYS A 89 -3.89 -22.08 -7.63
N LEU A 90 -3.95 -21.09 -6.73
CA LEU A 90 -5.19 -20.44 -6.31
C LEU A 90 -5.60 -19.30 -7.23
N LEU A 91 -4.66 -18.78 -8.04
CA LEU A 91 -4.88 -17.65 -8.95
C LEU A 91 -4.83 -18.12 -10.41
N SER A 92 -5.64 -17.49 -11.27
CA SER A 92 -5.47 -17.61 -12.71
C SER A 92 -4.17 -16.89 -13.14
N GLU A 93 -3.66 -17.24 -14.33
CA GLU A 93 -2.50 -16.54 -14.89
C GLU A 93 -2.78 -15.04 -15.06
N ASP A 94 -3.99 -14.70 -15.48
CA ASP A 94 -4.41 -13.31 -15.67
C ASP A 94 -4.45 -12.56 -14.34
N ASP A 95 -5.07 -13.13 -13.32
CA ASP A 95 -5.12 -12.50 -11.99
C ASP A 95 -3.72 -12.32 -11.39
N TYR A 96 -2.85 -13.29 -11.55
CA TYR A 96 -1.47 -13.17 -11.08
C TYR A 96 -0.74 -12.03 -11.79
N ALA A 97 -0.86 -11.96 -13.12
CA ALA A 97 -0.24 -10.88 -13.91
C ALA A 97 -0.77 -9.51 -13.51
N GLN A 98 -2.08 -9.38 -13.34
CA GLN A 98 -2.71 -8.13 -12.87
C GLN A 98 -2.21 -7.73 -11.48
N GLY A 99 -2.16 -8.69 -10.56
CA GLY A 99 -1.68 -8.45 -9.20
C GLY A 99 -0.24 -7.96 -9.18
N ARG A 100 0.64 -8.59 -9.96
CA ARG A 100 2.03 -8.18 -10.08
C ARG A 100 2.16 -6.74 -10.59
N GLU A 101 1.41 -6.40 -11.62
CA GLU A 101 1.43 -5.05 -12.21
C GLU A 101 0.94 -3.99 -11.21
N LYS A 102 -0.17 -4.26 -10.52
CA LYS A 102 -0.72 -3.33 -9.53
C LYS A 102 0.22 -3.12 -8.35
N ILE A 103 0.85 -4.18 -7.87
CA ILE A 103 1.82 -4.11 -6.76
C ILE A 103 3.06 -3.34 -7.19
N GLU A 104 3.59 -3.59 -8.38
CA GLU A 104 4.74 -2.86 -8.91
C GLU A 104 4.44 -1.35 -8.96
N LYS A 105 3.31 -0.97 -9.52
CA LYS A 105 2.88 0.44 -9.55
C LYS A 105 2.78 1.02 -8.15
N GLN A 106 2.21 0.28 -7.20
CA GLN A 106 2.04 0.75 -5.83
C GLN A 106 3.38 0.98 -5.13
N THR A 107 4.36 0.09 -5.31
CA THR A 107 5.69 0.28 -4.72
C THR A 107 6.37 1.55 -5.24
N LEU A 108 6.22 1.86 -6.53
CA LEU A 108 6.78 3.07 -7.12
C LEU A 108 6.09 4.32 -6.56
N LEU A 109 4.77 4.31 -6.41
CA LEU A 109 4.02 5.44 -5.87
C LEU A 109 4.38 5.70 -4.40
N ILE A 110 4.51 4.66 -3.58
CA ILE A 110 4.89 4.81 -2.18
C ILE A 110 6.32 5.33 -2.06
N ALA A 111 7.25 4.81 -2.87
CA ALA A 111 8.63 5.30 -2.89
C ALA A 111 8.69 6.78 -3.24
N GLY A 112 7.91 7.22 -4.23
CA GLY A 112 7.80 8.63 -4.61
C GLY A 112 7.21 9.50 -3.50
N LEU A 113 6.16 9.02 -2.84
CA LEU A 113 5.54 9.71 -1.72
C LEU A 113 6.53 9.90 -0.56
N ARG A 114 7.23 8.84 -0.19
CA ARG A 114 8.24 8.89 0.89
C ARG A 114 9.37 9.86 0.58
N LYS A 115 9.85 9.85 -0.66
CA LYS A 115 10.90 10.77 -1.12
C LYS A 115 10.43 12.23 -1.02
N SER A 116 9.19 12.51 -1.42
CA SER A 116 8.57 13.83 -1.30
C SER A 116 8.48 14.29 0.15
N GLN A 117 8.07 13.41 1.06
CA GLN A 117 7.97 13.69 2.50
C GLN A 117 9.35 14.00 3.11
N GLN A 118 10.38 13.26 2.73
CA GLN A 118 11.75 13.50 3.20
C GLN A 118 12.29 14.83 2.70
N LYS A 119 12.04 15.20 1.45
CA LYS A 119 12.41 16.52 0.91
C LYS A 119 11.73 17.66 1.65
N PHE A 120 10.44 17.51 1.93
CA PHE A 120 9.69 18.52 2.69
C PHE A 120 10.29 18.71 4.08
N GLY A 121 10.65 17.63 4.78
CA GLY A 121 11.29 17.66 6.08
C GLY A 121 12.63 18.39 6.06
N LEU A 122 13.46 18.14 5.05
CA LEU A 122 14.74 18.81 4.87
C LEU A 122 14.56 20.31 4.62
N ARG A 123 13.64 20.71 3.75
CA ARG A 123 13.34 22.12 3.50
C ARG A 123 12.87 22.84 4.76
N SER A 124 12.00 22.21 5.52
CA SER A 124 11.49 22.75 6.77
C SER A 124 12.63 22.98 7.77
N LEU A 125 13.55 22.03 7.88
CA LEU A 125 14.73 22.15 8.75
C LEU A 125 15.65 23.27 8.30
N LEU A 126 15.94 23.37 7.00
CA LEU A 126 16.80 24.44 6.45
C LEU A 126 16.19 25.82 6.67
N ASN A 127 14.88 25.98 6.51
CA ASN A 127 14.18 27.22 6.78
C ASN A 127 14.26 27.60 8.27
N PHE A 128 14.10 26.62 9.14
CA PHE A 128 14.23 26.83 10.60
C PHE A 128 15.64 27.29 10.98
N LEU A 129 16.66 26.76 10.31
CA LEU A 129 18.08 27.13 10.55
C LEU A 129 18.51 28.38 9.78
N ASN A 130 17.65 29.00 9.00
CA ASN A 130 17.96 30.16 8.14
C ASN A 130 19.11 29.90 7.14
N LEU A 131 19.16 28.68 6.60
CA LEU A 131 20.17 28.29 5.60
C LEU A 131 19.68 28.38 4.17
#